data_be9f943b548c1bbae0e9efef2319d530
#
_entry.id   be9f943b548c1bbae0e9efef2319d530
#
_cell.length_a   1.000
_cell.length_b   1.000
_cell.length_c   1.000
_cell.angle_alpha   90.00
_cell.angle_beta   90.00
_cell.angle_gamma   90.00
#
_symmetry.space_group_name_H-M   'P 1'
#
loop_
_entity.id
_entity.type
_entity.pdbx_description
1 polymer ?
#
loop_
_entity_poly.entity_id
_entity_poly.type
_entity_poly.pdbx_seq_one_letter_code
_entity_poly.pdbx_strand_id
1 'polypeptide(L)'
;MADSPPNDHPDCFHQAALDEAVGRLVSIIRRERPQVIITYGDDQRGYPHPDHLKVHDISVPAFERAGDAMWYPWAGEPWQPLKMYYSVWARTRLIAVHEAMLAKSGKSPYDDKWLNRPGQDERITTRIDVASHMSARSGALRAHATQVDPKEPWWFGLNDDELATAYPYEDWVLAKSAVGAPDADVVEIDLFAGIEEVIALEHGQSFPGRLSSPALVETEVGEVA
;
A
#
# COMPACT_ATOMS: atom_id res chain seq x y z
N MET A 1 -1.16 5.11 -19.33
CA MET A 1 -2.59 4.73 -19.41
C MET A 1 -2.66 3.27 -19.81
N ALA A 2 -3.71 2.52 -19.38
CA ALA A 2 -3.82 1.07 -19.62
C ALA A 2 -3.65 0.69 -21.10
N ASP A 3 -4.21 1.46 -22.01
CA ASP A 3 -4.20 1.19 -23.48
C ASP A 3 -3.15 2.02 -24.22
N SER A 4 -1.99 2.26 -23.63
CA SER A 4 -0.93 3.03 -24.30
C SER A 4 0.03 2.10 -25.08
N PRO A 5 0.49 2.49 -26.30
CA PRO A 5 1.38 1.66 -27.13
C PRO A 5 2.65 1.15 -26.42
N PRO A 6 3.26 1.88 -25.47
CA PRO A 6 4.38 1.34 -24.69
C PRO A 6 4.08 0.06 -23.92
N ASN A 7 2.81 -0.20 -23.56
CA ASN A 7 2.42 -1.43 -22.89
C ASN A 7 2.48 -2.68 -23.75
N ASP A 8 2.53 -2.51 -25.08
CA ASP A 8 2.66 -3.61 -26.03
C ASP A 8 4.12 -4.04 -26.25
N HIS A 9 5.08 -3.30 -25.67
CA HIS A 9 6.49 -3.65 -25.80
C HIS A 9 6.79 -4.92 -24.99
N PRO A 10 7.47 -5.93 -25.60
CA PRO A 10 7.71 -7.22 -24.94
C PRO A 10 8.56 -7.11 -23.66
N ASP A 11 9.41 -6.07 -23.56
CA ASP A 11 10.26 -5.82 -22.40
C ASP A 11 9.62 -4.89 -21.35
N CYS A 12 8.35 -4.50 -21.52
CA CYS A 12 7.68 -3.71 -20.50
C CYS A 12 7.33 -4.57 -19.27
N PHE A 13 7.25 -3.93 -18.12
CA PHE A 13 7.14 -4.64 -16.83
C PHE A 13 5.93 -5.57 -16.74
N HIS A 14 4.75 -5.12 -17.17
CA HIS A 14 3.55 -5.96 -17.04
C HIS A 14 3.56 -7.21 -17.95
N GLN A 15 4.40 -7.21 -19.03
CA GLN A 15 4.59 -8.37 -19.89
C GLN A 15 5.58 -9.39 -19.31
N ALA A 16 6.36 -9.02 -18.28
CA ALA A 16 7.32 -9.94 -17.67
C ALA A 16 6.64 -11.24 -17.19
N ALA A 17 7.29 -12.39 -17.39
CA ALA A 17 6.80 -13.66 -16.88
C ALA A 17 6.60 -13.58 -15.37
N LEU A 18 5.43 -14.03 -14.88
CA LEU A 18 5.03 -13.84 -13.48
C LEU A 18 6.05 -14.47 -12.53
N ASP A 19 6.44 -15.72 -12.77
CA ASP A 19 7.36 -16.43 -11.87
C ASP A 19 8.76 -15.80 -11.84
N GLU A 20 9.25 -15.30 -12.98
CA GLU A 20 10.51 -14.56 -13.04
C GLU A 20 10.43 -13.26 -12.22
N ALA A 21 9.37 -12.49 -12.39
CA ALA A 21 9.17 -11.24 -11.68
C ALA A 21 9.02 -11.46 -10.16
N VAL A 22 8.29 -12.50 -9.75
CA VAL A 22 8.19 -12.93 -8.34
C VAL A 22 9.58 -13.30 -7.80
N GLY A 23 10.34 -14.13 -8.50
CA GLY A 23 11.67 -14.54 -8.04
C GLY A 23 12.65 -13.37 -7.89
N ARG A 24 12.59 -12.38 -8.79
CA ARG A 24 13.37 -11.13 -8.67
C ARG A 24 12.96 -10.33 -7.44
N LEU A 25 11.66 -10.23 -7.15
CA LEU A 25 11.16 -9.54 -5.96
C LEU A 25 11.55 -10.30 -4.69
N VAL A 26 11.48 -11.63 -4.66
CA VAL A 26 11.97 -12.46 -3.55
C VAL A 26 13.46 -12.19 -3.28
N SER A 27 14.29 -12.07 -4.33
CA SER A 27 15.71 -11.73 -4.17
C SER A 27 15.91 -10.36 -3.52
N ILE A 28 15.09 -9.38 -3.87
CA ILE A 28 15.12 -8.05 -3.23
C ILE A 28 14.70 -8.15 -1.77
N ILE A 29 13.59 -8.84 -1.47
CA ILE A 29 13.10 -9.03 -0.10
C ILE A 29 14.15 -9.69 0.77
N ARG A 30 14.78 -10.76 0.29
CA ARG A 30 15.81 -11.48 1.05
C ARG A 30 17.07 -10.65 1.28
N ARG A 31 17.42 -9.79 0.32
CA ARG A 31 18.58 -8.88 0.45
C ARG A 31 18.31 -7.74 1.43
N GLU A 32 17.16 -7.08 1.30
CA GLU A 32 16.82 -5.90 2.10
C GLU A 32 16.22 -6.25 3.47
N ARG A 33 15.68 -7.45 3.62
CA ARG A 33 15.12 -7.99 4.87
C ARG A 33 14.07 -7.08 5.53
N PRO A 34 13.06 -6.57 4.79
CA PRO A 34 12.04 -5.70 5.34
C PRO A 34 11.11 -6.47 6.29
N GLN A 35 10.69 -5.84 7.38
CA GLN A 35 9.65 -6.34 8.26
C GLN A 35 8.26 -6.09 7.69
N VAL A 36 8.09 -4.96 7.00
CA VAL A 36 6.82 -4.51 6.43
C VAL A 36 6.98 -4.31 4.92
N ILE A 37 6.00 -4.80 4.15
CA ILE A 37 5.86 -4.52 2.72
C ILE A 37 4.57 -3.74 2.50
N ILE A 38 4.65 -2.67 1.74
CA ILE A 38 3.50 -1.92 1.24
C ILE A 38 3.41 -2.08 -0.28
N THR A 39 2.20 -2.31 -0.79
CA THR A 39 1.99 -2.58 -2.21
C THR A 39 0.63 -2.08 -2.68
N TYR A 40 0.33 -2.22 -3.97
CA TYR A 40 -1.00 -1.97 -4.50
C TYR A 40 -1.98 -3.08 -4.06
N GLY A 41 -3.24 -2.67 -3.83
CA GLY A 41 -4.30 -3.58 -3.39
C GLY A 41 -4.83 -4.49 -4.49
N ASP A 42 -5.69 -5.38 -4.08
CA ASP A 42 -6.46 -6.31 -4.91
C ASP A 42 -7.59 -5.62 -5.70
N ASP A 43 -8.16 -4.56 -5.13
CA ASP A 43 -9.20 -3.75 -5.80
C ASP A 43 -8.62 -2.50 -6.45
N GLN A 44 -8.28 -2.59 -7.71
CA GLN A 44 -7.76 -1.49 -8.52
C GLN A 44 -8.75 -1.02 -9.60
N ARG A 45 -10.04 -1.32 -9.47
CA ARG A 45 -11.09 -0.95 -10.45
C ARG A 45 -11.14 0.56 -10.72
N GLY A 46 -10.71 1.38 -9.76
CA GLY A 46 -10.63 2.84 -9.91
C GLY A 46 -9.52 3.30 -10.86
N TYR A 47 -8.41 2.58 -10.94
CA TYR A 47 -7.25 2.88 -11.79
C TYR A 47 -6.51 1.59 -12.20
N PRO A 48 -7.04 0.82 -13.15
CA PRO A 48 -6.50 -0.48 -13.55
C PRO A 48 -5.28 -0.32 -14.48
N HIS A 49 -4.20 0.31 -14.00
CA HIS A 49 -2.95 0.39 -14.77
C HIS A 49 -2.28 -0.98 -14.79
N PRO A 50 -1.84 -1.50 -15.95
CA PRO A 50 -1.27 -2.85 -16.04
C PRO A 50 -0.06 -3.08 -15.15
N ASP A 51 0.81 -2.08 -14.97
CA ASP A 51 1.95 -2.19 -14.06
C ASP A 51 1.52 -2.23 -12.58
N HIS A 52 0.44 -1.51 -12.20
CA HIS A 52 -0.06 -1.57 -10.82
C HIS A 52 -0.69 -2.94 -10.52
N LEU A 53 -1.43 -3.51 -11.48
CA LEU A 53 -1.95 -4.87 -11.39
C LEU A 53 -0.80 -5.87 -11.26
N LYS A 54 0.22 -5.73 -12.11
CA LYS A 54 1.42 -6.58 -12.06
C LYS A 54 2.16 -6.47 -10.72
N VAL A 55 2.27 -5.27 -10.15
CA VAL A 55 2.87 -5.09 -8.81
C VAL A 55 2.11 -5.89 -7.77
N HIS A 56 0.77 -5.84 -7.76
CA HIS A 56 -0.04 -6.66 -6.87
C HIS A 56 0.21 -8.15 -7.10
N ASP A 57 0.12 -8.62 -8.35
CA ASP A 57 0.26 -10.03 -8.73
C ASP A 57 1.60 -10.65 -8.31
N ILE A 58 2.68 -9.86 -8.29
CA ILE A 58 3.99 -10.36 -7.86
C ILE A 58 4.24 -10.19 -6.36
N SER A 59 3.63 -9.18 -5.71
CA SER A 59 3.93 -8.85 -4.31
C SER A 59 3.39 -9.91 -3.35
N VAL A 60 2.17 -10.40 -3.58
CA VAL A 60 1.55 -11.41 -2.72
C VAL A 60 2.36 -12.72 -2.71
N PRO A 61 2.62 -13.38 -3.86
CA PRO A 61 3.41 -14.59 -3.86
C PRO A 61 4.87 -14.37 -3.43
N ALA A 62 5.45 -13.19 -3.67
CA ALA A 62 6.79 -12.90 -3.19
C ALA A 62 6.85 -12.81 -1.66
N PHE A 63 5.86 -12.18 -1.02
CA PHE A 63 5.73 -12.15 0.44
C PHE A 63 5.65 -13.58 1.01
N GLU A 64 4.80 -14.44 0.43
CA GLU A 64 4.57 -15.80 0.90
C GLU A 64 5.79 -16.71 0.72
N ARG A 65 6.56 -16.50 -0.36
CA ARG A 65 7.66 -17.40 -0.74
C ARG A 65 9.03 -16.94 -0.24
N ALA A 66 9.17 -15.70 0.18
CA ALA A 66 10.47 -15.15 0.57
C ALA A 66 11.07 -15.83 1.82
N GLY A 67 10.22 -16.35 2.73
CA GLY A 67 10.64 -17.08 3.92
C GLY A 67 10.98 -18.55 3.69
N ASP A 68 10.60 -19.14 2.55
CA ASP A 68 10.78 -20.56 2.29
C ASP A 68 11.99 -20.81 1.37
N ALA A 69 12.99 -21.52 1.88
CA ALA A 69 14.22 -21.87 1.14
C ALA A 69 13.98 -22.71 -0.12
N MET A 70 12.84 -23.41 -0.22
CA MET A 70 12.50 -24.23 -1.39
C MET A 70 12.12 -23.38 -2.60
N TRP A 71 11.63 -22.15 -2.39
CA TRP A 71 11.33 -21.22 -3.46
C TRP A 71 12.56 -20.37 -3.80
N TYR A 72 12.88 -20.33 -5.09
CA TYR A 72 13.97 -19.48 -5.62
C TYR A 72 15.29 -19.63 -4.83
N PRO A 73 15.90 -20.84 -4.78
CA PRO A 73 17.10 -21.09 -3.97
C PRO A 73 18.30 -20.22 -4.38
N TRP A 74 18.26 -19.65 -5.56
CA TRP A 74 19.26 -18.70 -6.06
C TRP A 74 19.07 -17.26 -5.53
N ALA A 75 17.95 -16.97 -4.89
CA ALA A 75 17.55 -15.60 -4.50
C ALA A 75 18.16 -15.13 -3.16
N GLY A 76 19.05 -15.89 -2.55
CA GLY A 76 19.68 -15.59 -1.26
C GLY A 76 19.01 -16.28 -0.07
N GLU A 77 19.51 -15.99 1.13
CA GLU A 77 19.01 -16.59 2.39
C GLU A 77 17.56 -16.20 2.65
N PRO A 78 16.70 -17.14 3.06
CA PRO A 78 15.30 -16.88 3.34
C PRO A 78 15.07 -15.74 4.34
N TRP A 79 14.05 -14.95 4.07
CA TRP A 79 13.58 -13.90 4.95
C TRP A 79 12.08 -13.76 4.85
N GLN A 80 11.36 -13.90 5.97
CA GLN A 80 9.92 -13.73 6.03
C GLN A 80 9.58 -12.31 6.50
N PRO A 81 9.01 -11.46 5.63
CA PRO A 81 8.40 -10.21 6.08
C PRO A 81 7.23 -10.50 7.02
N LEU A 82 6.99 -9.63 7.98
CA LEU A 82 6.01 -9.88 9.04
C LEU A 82 4.62 -9.31 8.72
N LYS A 83 4.54 -8.20 7.99
CA LYS A 83 3.27 -7.57 7.61
C LYS A 83 3.29 -7.11 6.13
N MET A 84 2.13 -7.21 5.49
CA MET A 84 1.90 -6.64 4.17
C MET A 84 0.66 -5.76 4.19
N TYR A 85 0.78 -4.57 3.64
CA TYR A 85 -0.32 -3.62 3.52
C TYR A 85 -0.62 -3.26 2.07
N TYR A 86 -1.90 -3.11 1.78
CA TYR A 86 -2.38 -2.53 0.53
C TYR A 86 -2.61 -1.04 0.70
N SER A 87 -2.13 -0.24 -0.26
CA SER A 87 -2.49 1.18 -0.33
C SER A 87 -3.95 1.31 -0.74
N VAL A 88 -4.67 2.21 -0.10
CA VAL A 88 -6.07 2.49 -0.42
C VAL A 88 -6.32 3.99 -0.59
N TRP A 89 -7.19 4.33 -1.53
CA TRP A 89 -7.69 5.68 -1.69
C TRP A 89 -9.02 5.81 -0.97
N ALA A 90 -8.97 6.32 0.26
CA ALA A 90 -10.14 6.55 1.07
C ALA A 90 -11.10 7.56 0.38
N ARG A 91 -12.38 7.22 0.34
CA ARG A 91 -13.40 8.13 -0.16
C ARG A 91 -13.54 9.36 0.74
N THR A 92 -13.38 9.19 2.05
CA THR A 92 -13.33 10.28 3.02
C THR A 92 -12.23 11.29 2.69
N ARG A 93 -11.06 10.84 2.26
CA ARG A 93 -9.98 11.73 1.78
C ARG A 93 -10.40 12.51 0.54
N LEU A 94 -11.00 11.83 -0.45
CA LEU A 94 -11.44 12.48 -1.68
C LEU A 94 -12.45 13.60 -1.39
N ILE A 95 -13.42 13.36 -0.50
CA ILE A 95 -14.43 14.32 -0.08
C ILE A 95 -13.78 15.50 0.64
N ALA A 96 -12.91 15.25 1.63
CA ALA A 96 -12.25 16.29 2.40
C ALA A 96 -11.40 17.23 1.52
N VAL A 97 -10.63 16.66 0.58
CA VAL A 97 -9.82 17.44 -0.37
C VAL A 97 -10.72 18.25 -1.33
N HIS A 98 -11.81 17.65 -1.82
CA HIS A 98 -12.80 18.35 -2.66
C HIS A 98 -13.40 19.57 -1.94
N GLU A 99 -13.87 19.39 -0.71
CA GLU A 99 -14.47 20.47 0.10
C GLU A 99 -13.46 21.60 0.38
N ALA A 100 -12.23 21.25 0.71
CA ALA A 100 -11.15 22.20 0.94
C ALA A 100 -10.83 23.04 -0.33
N MET A 101 -10.81 22.39 -1.52
CA MET A 101 -10.63 23.10 -2.79
C MET A 101 -11.79 24.04 -3.11
N LEU A 102 -13.03 23.62 -2.86
CA LEU A 102 -14.21 24.46 -3.02
C LEU A 102 -14.16 25.67 -2.07
N ALA A 103 -13.82 25.44 -0.81
CA ALA A 103 -13.67 26.53 0.17
C ALA A 103 -12.58 27.54 -0.22
N LYS A 104 -11.47 27.05 -0.78
CA LYS A 104 -10.33 27.90 -1.21
C LYS A 104 -10.63 28.74 -2.45
N SER A 105 -11.25 28.14 -3.48
CA SER A 105 -11.29 28.74 -4.81
C SER A 105 -12.67 28.69 -5.49
N GLY A 106 -13.66 28.04 -4.88
CA GLY A 106 -14.96 27.76 -5.48
C GLY A 106 -14.91 26.72 -6.60
N LYS A 107 -13.76 26.05 -6.79
CA LYS A 107 -13.55 25.06 -7.86
C LYS A 107 -12.86 23.82 -7.34
N SER A 108 -13.23 22.67 -7.91
CA SER A 108 -12.57 21.39 -7.67
C SER A 108 -12.53 20.59 -8.97
N PRO A 109 -11.47 19.82 -9.24
CA PRO A 109 -11.40 18.93 -10.39
C PRO A 109 -12.22 17.65 -10.22
N TYR A 110 -12.71 17.38 -9.01
CA TYR A 110 -13.50 16.17 -8.70
C TYR A 110 -14.96 16.41 -9.06
N ASP A 111 -15.45 15.67 -10.05
CA ASP A 111 -16.84 15.69 -10.49
C ASP A 111 -17.69 14.65 -9.75
N ASP A 112 -19.01 14.65 -10.01
CA ASP A 112 -19.96 13.73 -9.42
C ASP A 112 -19.61 12.25 -9.68
N LYS A 113 -18.98 11.96 -10.81
CA LYS A 113 -18.55 10.59 -11.15
C LYS A 113 -17.46 10.10 -10.20
N TRP A 114 -16.55 11.00 -9.79
CA TRP A 114 -15.52 10.68 -8.82
C TRP A 114 -16.08 10.59 -7.41
N LEU A 115 -16.89 11.55 -7.01
CA LEU A 115 -17.44 11.65 -5.66
C LEU A 115 -18.45 10.53 -5.33
N ASN A 116 -19.12 9.99 -6.35
CA ASN A 116 -20.09 8.89 -6.20
C ASN A 116 -19.51 7.49 -6.42
N ARG A 117 -18.18 7.35 -6.57
CA ARG A 117 -17.56 6.03 -6.61
C ARG A 117 -17.72 5.31 -5.28
N PRO A 118 -17.93 3.99 -5.30
CA PRO A 118 -17.81 3.19 -4.09
C PRO A 118 -16.45 3.42 -3.43
N GLY A 119 -16.46 3.67 -2.13
CA GLY A 119 -15.25 3.74 -1.32
C GLY A 119 -14.75 2.36 -0.92
N GLN A 120 -13.59 2.33 -0.28
CA GLN A 120 -13.04 1.16 0.40
C GLN A 120 -12.74 1.48 1.87
N ASP A 121 -13.39 2.53 2.39
CA ASP A 121 -13.10 3.06 3.72
C ASP A 121 -13.37 2.04 4.83
N GLU A 122 -14.35 1.14 4.62
CA GLU A 122 -14.66 0.03 5.52
C GLU A 122 -13.58 -1.04 5.61
N ARG A 123 -12.66 -1.07 4.64
CA ARG A 123 -11.52 -2.00 4.62
C ARG A 123 -10.29 -1.44 5.32
N ILE A 124 -10.27 -0.13 5.65
CA ILE A 124 -9.11 0.51 6.26
C ILE A 124 -8.87 -0.07 7.65
N THR A 125 -7.71 -0.71 7.82
CA THR A 125 -7.25 -1.26 9.10
C THR A 125 -6.21 -0.39 9.77
N THR A 126 -5.54 0.47 8.99
CA THR A 126 -4.40 1.24 9.48
C THR A 126 -4.40 2.62 8.86
N ARG A 127 -4.19 3.64 9.70
CA ARG A 127 -4.19 5.05 9.30
C ARG A 127 -3.00 5.76 9.90
N ILE A 128 -2.11 6.23 9.06
CA ILE A 128 -0.86 6.88 9.47
C ILE A 128 -0.99 8.38 9.33
N ASP A 129 -0.77 9.12 10.42
CA ASP A 129 -0.65 10.58 10.38
C ASP A 129 0.64 10.97 9.69
N VAL A 130 0.52 11.66 8.56
CA VAL A 130 1.64 12.14 7.74
C VAL A 130 1.61 13.65 7.57
N ALA A 131 0.87 14.39 8.42
CA ALA A 131 0.74 15.83 8.33
C ALA A 131 2.09 16.55 8.23
N SER A 132 3.05 16.18 9.07
CA SER A 132 4.41 16.74 9.07
C SER A 132 5.27 16.33 7.87
N HIS A 133 4.79 15.42 7.03
CA HIS A 133 5.51 14.85 5.87
C HIS A 133 4.83 15.15 4.53
N MET A 134 3.84 16.05 4.48
CA MET A 134 3.13 16.38 3.24
C MET A 134 4.04 16.92 2.14
N SER A 135 5.10 17.65 2.50
CA SER A 135 6.10 18.13 1.54
C SER A 135 6.87 16.98 0.86
N ALA A 136 7.18 15.92 1.60
CA ALA A 136 7.81 14.72 1.04
C ALA A 136 6.86 14.01 0.07
N ARG A 137 5.58 13.89 0.44
CA ARG A 137 4.53 13.33 -0.41
C ARG A 137 4.36 14.11 -1.72
N SER A 138 4.23 15.41 -1.65
CA SER A 138 4.12 16.29 -2.82
C SER A 138 5.39 16.30 -3.65
N GLY A 139 6.56 16.22 -3.01
CA GLY A 139 7.85 16.07 -3.69
C GLY A 139 7.96 14.76 -4.45
N ALA A 140 7.52 13.64 -3.86
CA ALA A 140 7.48 12.34 -4.52
C ALA A 140 6.56 12.34 -5.76
N LEU A 141 5.38 12.97 -5.67
CA LEU A 141 4.49 13.14 -6.84
C LEU A 141 5.15 13.97 -7.95
N ARG A 142 5.83 15.07 -7.61
CA ARG A 142 6.54 15.90 -8.60
C ARG A 142 7.70 15.16 -9.26
N ALA A 143 8.30 14.19 -8.58
CA ALA A 143 9.36 13.35 -9.14
C ALA A 143 8.85 12.42 -10.27
N HIS A 144 7.54 12.18 -10.36
CA HIS A 144 6.91 11.47 -11.48
C HIS A 144 6.74 12.36 -12.71
N ALA A 145 7.79 13.07 -13.11
CA ALA A 145 7.77 14.14 -14.12
C ALA A 145 7.26 13.70 -15.51
N THR A 146 7.30 12.41 -15.83
CA THR A 146 6.78 11.86 -17.09
C THR A 146 5.27 11.59 -17.06
N GLN A 147 4.63 11.61 -15.88
CA GLN A 147 3.24 11.18 -15.69
C GLN A 147 2.40 12.20 -14.92
N VAL A 148 3.02 13.07 -14.13
CA VAL A 148 2.35 14.05 -13.28
C VAL A 148 2.73 15.45 -13.72
N ASP A 149 1.76 16.21 -14.24
CA ASP A 149 1.94 17.64 -14.51
C ASP A 149 1.98 18.40 -13.17
N PRO A 150 3.08 19.14 -12.86
CA PRO A 150 3.19 19.90 -11.61
C PRO A 150 2.19 21.05 -11.48
N LYS A 151 1.46 21.36 -12.55
CA LYS A 151 0.38 22.39 -12.57
C LYS A 151 -1.02 21.79 -12.48
N GLU A 152 -1.14 20.45 -12.47
CA GLU A 152 -2.43 19.78 -12.47
C GLU A 152 -3.16 19.97 -11.13
N PRO A 153 -4.32 20.66 -11.11
CA PRO A 153 -5.07 20.92 -9.88
C PRO A 153 -5.52 19.64 -9.17
N TRP A 154 -5.67 18.53 -9.90
CA TRP A 154 -5.99 17.22 -9.33
C TRP A 154 -5.01 16.80 -8.23
N TRP A 155 -3.71 17.10 -8.43
CA TRP A 155 -2.64 16.73 -7.52
C TRP A 155 -2.20 17.89 -6.60
N PHE A 156 -2.23 19.12 -7.13
CA PHE A 156 -1.60 20.28 -6.53
C PHE A 156 -2.55 21.48 -6.34
N GLY A 157 -3.87 21.22 -6.32
CA GLY A 157 -4.88 22.25 -6.06
C GLY A 157 -4.86 22.83 -4.63
N LEU A 158 -4.38 22.03 -3.68
CA LEU A 158 -4.03 22.42 -2.32
C LEU A 158 -2.51 22.44 -2.14
N ASN A 159 -1.99 23.37 -1.36
CA ASN A 159 -0.60 23.29 -0.89
C ASN A 159 -0.45 22.29 0.25
N ASP A 160 0.78 22.06 0.73
CA ASP A 160 1.07 21.03 1.71
C ASP A 160 0.38 21.26 3.06
N ASP A 161 0.30 22.52 3.53
CA ASP A 161 -0.38 22.87 4.78
C ASP A 161 -1.92 22.72 4.67
N GLU A 162 -2.47 23.15 3.54
CA GLU A 162 -3.90 22.98 3.25
C GLU A 162 -4.27 21.51 3.15
N LEU A 163 -3.42 20.70 2.53
CA LEU A 163 -3.64 19.26 2.41
C LEU A 163 -3.51 18.56 3.76
N ALA A 164 -2.51 18.94 4.58
CA ALA A 164 -2.36 18.42 5.95
C ALA A 164 -3.58 18.78 6.83
N THR A 165 -4.18 19.97 6.60
CA THR A 165 -5.40 20.36 7.32
C THR A 165 -6.63 19.61 6.83
N ALA A 166 -6.76 19.39 5.52
CA ALA A 166 -7.92 18.73 4.93
C ALA A 166 -7.94 17.24 5.23
N TYR A 167 -6.79 16.57 5.05
CA TYR A 167 -6.67 15.12 5.30
C TYR A 167 -5.21 14.75 5.61
N PRO A 168 -4.82 14.65 6.88
CA PRO A 168 -3.43 14.42 7.29
C PRO A 168 -2.96 12.98 7.18
N TYR A 169 -3.76 12.06 6.62
CA TYR A 169 -3.52 10.63 6.73
C TYR A 169 -3.14 9.97 5.41
N GLU A 170 -2.40 8.86 5.53
CA GLU A 170 -2.32 7.80 4.52
C GLU A 170 -3.01 6.55 5.08
N ASP A 171 -3.88 5.94 4.25
CA ASP A 171 -4.75 4.83 4.64
C ASP A 171 -4.27 3.51 4.02
N TRP A 172 -4.34 2.43 4.81
CA TRP A 172 -3.85 1.13 4.46
C TRP A 172 -4.82 0.02 4.87
N VAL A 173 -4.79 -1.07 4.14
CA VAL A 173 -5.46 -2.33 4.48
C VAL A 173 -4.40 -3.35 4.84
N LEU A 174 -4.44 -3.91 6.05
CA LEU A 174 -3.58 -5.03 6.43
C LEU A 174 -4.01 -6.28 5.64
N ALA A 175 -3.18 -6.69 4.69
CA ALA A 175 -3.46 -7.82 3.81
C ALA A 175 -2.94 -9.14 4.35
N LYS A 176 -1.75 -9.11 4.96
CA LYS A 176 -1.09 -10.29 5.56
C LYS A 176 -0.40 -9.87 6.84
N SER A 177 -0.45 -10.74 7.87
CA SER A 177 0.28 -10.52 9.11
C SER A 177 0.73 -11.84 9.73
N ALA A 178 2.00 -11.92 10.11
CA ALA A 178 2.57 -13.00 10.92
C ALA A 178 2.58 -12.65 12.42
N VAL A 179 2.20 -11.42 12.78
CA VAL A 179 2.20 -10.93 14.19
C VAL A 179 0.79 -10.77 14.76
N GLY A 180 -0.22 -11.31 14.07
CA GLY A 180 -1.63 -11.12 14.41
C GLY A 180 -2.26 -9.95 13.67
N ALA A 181 -3.57 -9.79 13.82
CA ALA A 181 -4.34 -8.67 13.29
C ALA A 181 -4.82 -7.78 14.46
N PRO A 182 -5.05 -6.48 14.22
CA PRO A 182 -5.71 -5.65 15.22
C PRO A 182 -7.12 -6.16 15.49
N ASP A 183 -7.67 -5.84 16.65
CA ASP A 183 -9.08 -6.09 16.92
C ASP A 183 -9.97 -5.41 15.88
N ALA A 184 -11.10 -6.01 15.55
CA ALA A 184 -11.96 -5.58 14.44
C ALA A 184 -12.40 -4.10 14.48
N ASP A 185 -12.47 -3.53 15.70
CA ASP A 185 -12.89 -2.14 15.91
C ASP A 185 -11.71 -1.17 16.10
N VAL A 186 -10.46 -1.66 15.93
CA VAL A 186 -9.25 -0.86 16.15
C VAL A 186 -8.57 -0.55 14.83
N VAL A 187 -8.42 0.74 14.55
CA VAL A 187 -7.58 1.21 13.45
C VAL A 187 -6.16 1.42 13.97
N GLU A 188 -5.20 0.69 13.44
CA GLU A 188 -3.78 0.86 13.76
C GLU A 188 -3.29 2.25 13.34
N ILE A 189 -2.35 2.81 14.10
CA ILE A 189 -1.70 4.09 13.80
C ILE A 189 -0.21 3.94 13.50
N ASP A 190 0.27 2.70 13.43
CA ASP A 190 1.66 2.34 13.17
C ASP A 190 1.70 1.06 12.32
N LEU A 191 2.40 1.10 11.18
CA LEU A 191 2.59 -0.06 10.31
C LEU A 191 3.42 -1.17 10.97
N PHE A 192 4.20 -0.85 12.00
CA PHE A 192 5.06 -1.79 12.74
C PHE A 192 4.40 -2.33 14.01
N ALA A 193 3.14 -1.97 14.30
CA ALA A 193 2.44 -2.46 15.48
C ALA A 193 2.53 -4.00 15.61
N GLY A 194 2.89 -4.50 16.81
CA GLY A 194 3.09 -5.91 17.13
C GLY A 194 4.42 -6.52 16.67
N ILE A 195 5.22 -5.83 15.85
CA ILE A 195 6.49 -6.38 15.34
C ILE A 195 7.58 -6.42 16.42
N GLU A 196 7.66 -5.39 17.28
CA GLU A 196 8.67 -5.34 18.34
C GLU A 196 8.55 -6.51 19.32
N GLU A 197 7.33 -6.96 19.61
CA GLU A 197 7.04 -8.08 20.49
C GLU A 197 7.59 -9.41 19.92
N VAL A 198 7.45 -9.62 18.61
CA VAL A 198 7.96 -10.83 17.92
C VAL A 198 9.48 -10.82 17.88
N ILE A 199 10.10 -9.72 17.55
CA ILE A 199 11.57 -9.58 17.52
C ILE A 199 12.15 -9.80 18.93
N ALA A 200 11.50 -9.29 19.97
CA ALA A 200 11.95 -9.48 21.35
C ALA A 200 11.86 -10.94 21.79
N LEU A 201 10.82 -11.66 21.39
CA LEU A 201 10.67 -13.10 21.67
C LEU A 201 11.76 -13.93 20.98
N GLU A 202 12.10 -13.63 19.73
CA GLU A 202 13.19 -14.31 19.01
C GLU A 202 14.57 -14.10 19.67
N HIS A 203 14.76 -12.96 20.36
CA HIS A 203 15.99 -12.65 21.12
C HIS A 203 15.95 -13.11 22.59
N GLY A 204 14.94 -13.90 22.99
CA GLY A 204 14.84 -14.46 24.34
C GLY A 204 14.46 -13.45 25.43
N GLN A 205 13.87 -12.33 25.07
CA GLN A 205 13.35 -11.33 26.01
C GLN A 205 11.88 -11.68 26.37
N SER A 206 11.60 -11.78 27.67
CA SER A 206 10.25 -12.07 28.14
C SER A 206 9.38 -10.82 28.05
N PHE A 207 8.30 -10.88 27.26
CA PHE A 207 7.22 -9.87 27.30
C PHE A 207 6.04 -10.36 28.14
N PRO A 208 5.45 -9.55 28.99
CA PRO A 208 4.25 -9.90 29.76
C PRO A 208 2.99 -9.76 28.90
N GLY A 209 2.78 -10.70 27.99
CA GLY A 209 1.57 -10.80 27.17
C GLY A 209 1.59 -12.07 26.34
N ARG A 210 0.51 -12.85 26.40
CA ARG A 210 0.43 -14.12 25.64
C ARG A 210 0.32 -13.85 24.14
N LEU A 211 1.29 -14.32 23.37
CA LEU A 211 1.07 -14.59 21.96
C LEU A 211 0.78 -16.10 21.79
N SER A 212 -0.39 -16.43 21.27
CA SER A 212 -0.65 -17.74 20.66
C SER A 212 0.20 -17.84 19.38
N SER A 213 0.69 -19.04 19.06
CA SER A 213 1.53 -19.30 17.89
C SER A 213 1.03 -18.58 16.64
N PRO A 214 1.91 -17.92 15.89
CA PRO A 214 1.52 -17.15 14.72
C PRO A 214 1.04 -18.11 13.62
N ALA A 215 -0.26 -18.15 13.39
CA ALA A 215 -0.81 -18.61 12.13
C ALA A 215 -0.90 -17.38 11.22
N LEU A 216 -0.50 -17.52 9.95
CA LEU A 216 -0.78 -16.51 8.95
C LEU A 216 -2.29 -16.23 8.94
N VAL A 217 -2.70 -15.07 9.41
CA VAL A 217 -4.08 -14.65 9.35
C VAL A 217 -4.29 -14.03 7.98
N GLU A 218 -4.97 -14.76 7.12
CA GLU A 218 -5.59 -14.17 5.95
C GLU A 218 -6.82 -13.40 6.42
N THR A 219 -6.81 -12.10 6.31
CA THR A 219 -8.05 -11.35 6.41
C THR A 219 -8.85 -11.70 5.16
N GLU A 220 -9.92 -12.49 5.30
CA GLU A 220 -10.88 -12.68 4.22
C GLU A 220 -11.42 -11.31 3.82
N VAL A 221 -10.86 -10.80 2.74
CA VAL A 221 -11.43 -9.66 2.04
C VAL A 221 -12.65 -10.24 1.33
N GLY A 222 -13.83 -10.03 1.92
CA GLY A 222 -15.07 -10.58 1.40
C GLY A 222 -15.19 -10.33 -0.11
N GLU A 223 -15.35 -11.41 -0.87
CA GLU A 223 -15.80 -11.34 -2.26
C GLU A 223 -17.15 -10.60 -2.27
N VAL A 224 -17.10 -9.35 -2.68
CA VAL A 224 -18.32 -8.62 -3.03
C VAL A 224 -18.67 -9.03 -4.46
N ALA A 225 -19.71 -9.84 -4.56
CA ALA A 225 -20.31 -10.24 -5.81
C ALA A 225 -20.79 -9.04 -6.67
#